data_02efaeef5f16ffa3680241a25c8f9fbb
#
_entry.id   02efaeef5f16ffa3680241a25c8f9fbb
#
_cell.length_a   1.000
_cell.length_b   1.000
_cell.length_c   1.000
_cell.angle_alpha   90.00
_cell.angle_beta   90.00
_cell.angle_gamma   90.00
#
_symmetry.space_group_name_H-M   'P 1'
#
loop_
_entity.id
_entity.type
_entity.pdbx_description
1 polymer ?
#
loop_
_entity_poly.entity_id
_entity_poly.type
_entity_poly.pdbx_seq_one_letter_code
_entity_poly.pdbx_strand_id
1 'polypeptide(L)'
;IINIQATEHVSYHHLAVSYIRGKWGNEEKCGAPMLLAKCCHDMDLIMWLKSGVAPRQVASFGSDFQFDPAKKPAGAGKRCLVDCGIEENCLYSAKKHYIDHPDRWSFYVWDCLEHLEKPTIEDKIQSLKTDNIHGRCVWDCEHTVVDHHSVAINFADGATATLNMIGGTAKAERNLHIIGTKGEIKGVFDDSVFTVRTIDTASESGWREEVVDLAIGGDKSGMTGSHGGGDLRLVEDFVRVLQGEQPSISCTNINDSLNGHLAVFRAEKSRRTGTVAEMPQL
;
A
#
# COMPACT_ATOMS: atom_id res chain seq x y z
N ILE A 1 -6.11 4.04 -22.99
CA ILE A 1 -5.02 3.45 -22.18
C ILE A 1 -4.77 2.05 -22.73
N ILE A 2 -3.48 1.73 -22.97
CA ILE A 2 -3.03 0.40 -23.43
C ILE A 2 -2.56 -0.41 -22.23
N ASN A 3 -1.77 0.25 -21.33
CA ASN A 3 -1.17 -0.41 -20.20
C ASN A 3 -1.08 0.54 -18.99
N ILE A 4 -1.24 -0.01 -17.78
CA ILE A 4 -1.02 0.68 -16.51
C ILE A 4 0.00 -0.13 -15.72
N GLN A 5 1.03 0.52 -15.21
CA GLN A 5 2.03 -0.07 -14.33
C GLN A 5 2.01 0.68 -13.00
N ALA A 6 1.62 0.01 -11.95
CA ALA A 6 1.60 0.55 -10.60
C ALA A 6 2.56 -0.24 -9.69
N THR A 7 3.24 0.46 -8.80
CA THR A 7 4.08 -0.17 -7.77
C THR A 7 3.87 0.55 -6.45
N GLU A 8 3.54 -0.20 -5.41
CA GLU A 8 3.44 0.26 -4.04
C GLU A 8 4.62 -0.26 -3.23
N HIS A 9 5.48 0.65 -2.77
CA HIS A 9 6.57 0.36 -1.86
C HIS A 9 6.12 0.58 -0.41
N VAL A 10 6.15 -0.47 0.39
CA VAL A 10 5.85 -0.41 1.81
C VAL A 10 7.16 -0.36 2.59
N SER A 11 7.45 0.76 3.26
CA SER A 11 8.70 0.88 4.01
C SER A 11 8.86 -0.22 5.05
N TYR A 12 10.09 -0.65 5.27
CA TYR A 12 10.43 -1.77 6.17
C TYR A 12 9.87 -1.61 7.59
N HIS A 13 9.87 -0.39 8.14
CA HIS A 13 9.33 -0.14 9.46
C HIS A 13 7.79 -0.14 9.48
N HIS A 14 7.12 0.35 8.42
CA HIS A 14 5.67 0.26 8.28
C HIS A 14 5.21 -1.19 8.10
N LEU A 15 5.91 -1.97 7.27
CA LEU A 15 5.66 -3.40 7.12
C LEU A 15 5.74 -4.11 8.47
N ALA A 16 6.82 -3.88 9.22
CA ALA A 16 7.04 -4.52 10.51
C ALA A 16 5.97 -4.20 11.55
N VAL A 17 5.55 -2.93 11.66
CA VAL A 17 4.59 -2.51 12.69
C VAL A 17 3.16 -2.94 12.37
N SER A 18 2.74 -2.84 11.11
CA SER A 18 1.32 -3.05 10.74
C SER A 18 1.02 -4.48 10.29
N TYR A 19 1.93 -5.08 9.52
CA TYR A 19 1.67 -6.31 8.77
C TYR A 19 2.42 -7.54 9.29
N ILE A 20 3.45 -7.36 10.11
CA ILE A 20 4.14 -8.49 10.73
C ILE A 20 3.80 -8.59 12.22
N ARG A 21 3.98 -7.52 13.01
CA ARG A 21 3.66 -7.50 14.43
C ARG A 21 2.22 -7.10 14.71
N GLY A 22 1.63 -6.26 13.86
CA GLY A 22 0.34 -5.61 14.08
C GLY A 22 -0.86 -6.43 13.62
N LYS A 23 -2.02 -5.79 13.73
CA LYS A 23 -3.34 -6.39 13.50
C LYS A 23 -3.57 -6.91 12.07
N TRP A 24 -2.85 -6.39 11.08
CA TRP A 24 -2.96 -6.79 9.68
C TRP A 24 -2.07 -7.99 9.32
N GLY A 25 -1.34 -8.55 10.28
CA GLY A 25 -0.41 -9.67 10.04
C GLY A 25 -1.07 -11.01 9.78
N ASN A 26 -2.33 -11.19 10.14
CA ASN A 26 -3.01 -12.47 9.99
C ASN A 26 -4.31 -12.28 9.18
N GLU A 27 -4.33 -12.86 7.97
CA GLU A 27 -5.44 -12.74 7.02
C GLU A 27 -6.78 -13.24 7.58
N GLU A 28 -6.77 -14.32 8.35
CA GLU A 28 -7.99 -14.89 8.91
C GLU A 28 -8.57 -14.00 10.01
N LYS A 29 -7.70 -13.46 10.87
CA LYS A 29 -8.11 -12.61 11.99
C LYS A 29 -8.59 -11.23 11.54
N CYS A 30 -7.95 -10.65 10.52
CA CYS A 30 -8.34 -9.33 10.01
C CYS A 30 -9.33 -9.39 8.83
N GLY A 31 -9.60 -10.59 8.30
CA GLY A 31 -10.53 -10.79 7.19
C GLY A 31 -10.04 -10.23 5.85
N ALA A 32 -8.74 -9.95 5.72
CA ALA A 32 -8.18 -9.31 4.53
C ALA A 32 -6.76 -9.82 4.22
N PRO A 33 -6.47 -10.21 2.95
CA PRO A 33 -5.11 -10.48 2.51
C PRO A 33 -4.30 -9.18 2.46
N MET A 34 -2.97 -9.29 2.44
CA MET A 34 -2.06 -8.14 2.39
C MET A 34 -2.38 -7.18 1.24
N LEU A 35 -2.68 -7.72 0.07
CA LEU A 35 -3.01 -6.91 -1.10
C LEU A 35 -4.26 -6.05 -0.87
N LEU A 36 -5.28 -6.55 -0.15
CA LEU A 36 -6.46 -5.77 0.23
C LEU A 36 -6.14 -4.77 1.34
N ALA A 37 -5.45 -5.22 2.38
CA ALA A 37 -5.15 -4.39 3.54
C ALA A 37 -4.23 -3.19 3.22
N LYS A 38 -3.39 -3.29 2.16
CA LYS A 38 -2.44 -2.25 1.76
C LYS A 38 -2.73 -1.63 0.41
N CYS A 39 -3.04 -2.42 -0.62
CA CYS A 39 -3.11 -1.97 -2.00
C CYS A 39 -4.55 -1.85 -2.54
N CYS A 40 -5.57 -1.79 -1.67
CA CYS A 40 -6.94 -1.51 -2.10
C CYS A 40 -7.02 -0.18 -2.89
N HIS A 41 -6.30 0.84 -2.45
CA HIS A 41 -6.23 2.14 -3.14
C HIS A 41 -5.59 2.04 -4.52
N ASP A 42 -4.52 1.26 -4.65
CA ASP A 42 -3.82 1.07 -5.92
C ASP A 42 -4.67 0.30 -6.93
N MET A 43 -5.38 -0.71 -6.44
CA MET A 43 -6.31 -1.49 -7.25
C MET A 43 -7.51 -0.65 -7.68
N ASP A 44 -8.06 0.15 -6.78
CA ASP A 44 -9.16 1.08 -7.06
C ASP A 44 -8.72 2.14 -8.10
N LEU A 45 -7.52 2.69 -7.96
CA LEU A 45 -6.93 3.61 -8.94
C LEU A 45 -6.82 2.98 -10.34
N ILE A 46 -6.38 1.73 -10.44
CA ILE A 46 -6.32 1.00 -11.72
C ILE A 46 -7.72 0.85 -12.32
N MET A 47 -8.73 0.48 -11.52
CA MET A 47 -10.10 0.34 -11.99
C MET A 47 -10.71 1.68 -12.39
N TRP A 48 -10.47 2.74 -11.63
CA TRP A 48 -10.90 4.10 -11.97
C TRP A 48 -10.29 4.56 -13.30
N LEU A 49 -8.99 4.35 -13.53
CA LEU A 49 -8.32 4.68 -14.80
C LEU A 49 -8.88 3.88 -15.99
N LYS A 50 -9.48 2.74 -15.73
CA LYS A 50 -10.14 1.86 -16.71
C LYS A 50 -11.66 1.85 -16.57
N SER A 51 -12.26 2.86 -15.92
CA SER A 51 -13.70 2.94 -15.69
C SER A 51 -14.49 2.68 -16.98
N GLY A 52 -15.53 1.86 -16.86
CA GLY A 52 -16.35 1.41 -17.99
C GLY A 52 -15.76 0.23 -18.80
N VAL A 53 -14.59 -0.29 -18.43
CA VAL A 53 -13.99 -1.49 -19.08
C VAL A 53 -13.77 -2.58 -18.04
N ALA A 54 -14.52 -3.67 -18.15
CA ALA A 54 -14.46 -4.76 -17.18
C ALA A 54 -13.11 -5.48 -17.18
N PRO A 55 -12.49 -5.75 -16.00
CA PRO A 55 -11.39 -6.70 -15.93
C PRO A 55 -11.90 -8.11 -16.20
N ARG A 56 -11.09 -8.94 -16.88
CA ARG A 56 -11.47 -10.31 -17.27
C ARG A 56 -10.71 -11.38 -16.54
N GLN A 57 -9.40 -11.20 -16.41
CA GLN A 57 -8.51 -12.22 -15.89
C GLN A 57 -7.45 -11.58 -14.99
N VAL A 58 -7.05 -12.32 -13.97
CA VAL A 58 -5.99 -11.92 -13.05
C VAL A 58 -5.00 -13.08 -12.89
N ALA A 59 -3.72 -12.78 -13.01
CA ALA A 59 -2.62 -13.69 -12.68
C ALA A 59 -1.74 -13.05 -11.61
N SER A 60 -1.24 -13.83 -10.64
CA SER A 60 -0.38 -13.25 -9.62
C SER A 60 0.58 -14.24 -8.97
N PHE A 61 1.67 -13.69 -8.44
CA PHE A 61 2.70 -14.39 -7.66
C PHE A 61 3.06 -13.56 -6.44
N GLY A 62 3.33 -14.20 -5.33
CA GLY A 62 3.75 -13.55 -4.10
C GLY A 62 4.00 -14.57 -2.99
N SER A 63 4.86 -14.21 -2.04
CA SER A 63 5.18 -15.07 -0.91
C SER A 63 5.65 -14.25 0.29
N ASP A 64 5.83 -14.90 1.44
CA ASP A 64 6.63 -14.40 2.53
C ASP A 64 8.09 -14.76 2.28
N PHE A 65 8.87 -13.78 1.88
CA PHE A 65 10.29 -13.95 1.58
C PHE A 65 11.19 -13.56 2.74
N GLN A 66 10.89 -12.44 3.43
CA GLN A 66 11.79 -11.86 4.43
C GLN A 66 11.59 -12.45 5.82
N PHE A 67 10.33 -12.73 6.21
CA PHE A 67 9.95 -13.04 7.58
C PHE A 67 9.71 -14.52 7.84
N ASP A 68 10.13 -15.37 6.89
CA ASP A 68 10.19 -16.81 7.10
C ASP A 68 11.01 -17.12 8.37
N PRO A 69 10.46 -17.84 9.36
CA PRO A 69 11.18 -18.21 10.59
C PRO A 69 12.54 -18.88 10.35
N ALA A 70 12.71 -19.59 9.22
CA ALA A 70 13.99 -20.20 8.84
C ALA A 70 15.08 -19.16 8.53
N LYS A 71 14.72 -17.91 8.26
CA LYS A 71 15.63 -16.79 8.00
C LYS A 71 15.93 -15.95 9.24
N LYS A 72 15.46 -16.36 10.40
CA LYS A 72 15.74 -15.66 11.66
C LYS A 72 17.26 -15.58 11.89
N PRO A 73 17.84 -14.38 12.08
CA PRO A 73 19.27 -14.23 12.29
C PRO A 73 19.75 -14.92 13.56
N ALA A 74 20.96 -15.49 13.52
CA ALA A 74 21.62 -16.03 14.69
C ALA A 74 21.75 -14.96 15.80
N GLY A 75 21.44 -15.31 17.04
CA GLY A 75 21.44 -14.38 18.18
C GLY A 75 20.17 -13.56 18.33
N ALA A 76 19.22 -13.65 17.41
CA ALA A 76 17.91 -13.02 17.60
C ALA A 76 17.09 -13.77 18.67
N GLY A 77 16.59 -13.01 19.66
CA GLY A 77 15.71 -13.52 20.70
C GLY A 77 14.24 -13.60 20.28
N LYS A 78 13.35 -13.86 21.23
CA LYS A 78 11.90 -13.82 21.02
C LYS A 78 11.32 -12.41 21.14
N ARG A 79 11.95 -11.55 21.96
CA ARG A 79 11.56 -10.16 22.19
C ARG A 79 12.77 -9.25 22.12
N CYS A 80 12.64 -8.12 21.42
CA CYS A 80 13.74 -7.18 21.19
C CYS A 80 14.43 -6.70 22.47
N LEU A 81 13.67 -6.36 23.51
CA LEU A 81 14.19 -5.75 24.73
C LEU A 81 14.35 -6.73 25.90
N VAL A 82 14.30 -8.05 25.67
CA VAL A 82 14.39 -9.07 26.73
C VAL A 82 15.57 -10.01 26.49
N ASP A 83 15.59 -10.70 25.34
CA ASP A 83 16.48 -11.83 25.09
C ASP A 83 17.20 -11.76 23.73
N CYS A 84 17.13 -10.62 23.02
CA CYS A 84 17.72 -10.47 21.70
C CYS A 84 19.18 -9.95 21.79
N GLY A 85 20.13 -10.80 21.37
CA GLY A 85 21.56 -10.44 21.37
C GLY A 85 22.01 -9.57 20.19
N ILE A 86 21.13 -9.34 19.19
CA ILE A 86 21.43 -8.54 18.00
C ILE A 86 20.59 -7.26 17.89
N GLU A 87 19.86 -6.89 18.96
CA GLU A 87 18.89 -5.79 18.93
C GLU A 87 19.50 -4.49 18.40
N GLU A 88 20.69 -4.13 18.84
CA GLU A 88 21.38 -2.89 18.46
C GLU A 88 21.67 -2.76 16.97
N ASN A 89 21.82 -3.87 16.25
CA ASN A 89 22.12 -3.89 14.82
C ASN A 89 20.92 -4.35 13.97
N CYS A 90 19.80 -4.66 14.60
CA CYS A 90 18.62 -5.14 13.92
C CYS A 90 17.88 -4.01 13.19
N LEU A 91 17.55 -4.24 11.91
CA LEU A 91 16.70 -3.32 11.13
C LEU A 91 15.29 -3.17 11.72
N TYR A 92 14.82 -4.19 12.43
CA TYR A 92 13.47 -4.27 12.98
C TYR A 92 13.43 -4.09 14.51
N SER A 93 14.45 -3.45 15.09
CA SER A 93 14.50 -3.16 16.53
C SER A 93 13.28 -2.37 17.00
N ALA A 94 12.53 -2.95 17.95
CA ALA A 94 11.36 -2.28 18.53
C ALA A 94 11.74 -1.01 19.29
N LYS A 95 12.93 -0.99 19.92
CA LYS A 95 13.44 0.20 20.60
C LYS A 95 13.69 1.32 19.60
N LYS A 96 14.46 1.05 18.55
CA LYS A 96 14.80 2.06 17.54
C LYS A 96 13.56 2.66 16.87
N HIS A 97 12.59 1.81 16.49
CA HIS A 97 11.43 2.29 15.76
C HIS A 97 10.36 2.94 16.62
N TYR A 98 10.19 2.48 17.86
CA TYR A 98 9.02 2.90 18.65
C TYR A 98 9.37 3.81 19.82
N ILE A 99 10.63 3.78 20.29
CA ILE A 99 11.10 4.64 21.39
C ILE A 99 11.99 5.75 20.82
N ASP A 100 13.05 5.38 20.08
CA ASP A 100 14.06 6.34 19.62
C ASP A 100 13.56 7.20 18.45
N HIS A 101 12.67 6.64 17.61
CA HIS A 101 12.10 7.30 16.41
C HIS A 101 10.57 7.15 16.35
N PRO A 102 9.82 7.84 17.23
CA PRO A 102 8.37 7.65 17.37
C PRO A 102 7.56 8.01 16.13
N ASP A 103 8.12 8.79 15.20
CA ASP A 103 7.45 9.15 13.94
C ASP A 103 7.40 8.02 12.92
N ARG A 104 8.02 6.87 13.19
CA ARG A 104 8.02 5.69 12.33
C ARG A 104 6.81 4.79 12.56
N TRP A 105 5.59 5.31 12.41
CA TRP A 105 4.34 4.57 12.58
C TRP A 105 4.11 4.01 14.00
N SER A 106 4.72 4.60 15.02
CA SER A 106 4.63 4.09 16.38
C SER A 106 3.26 4.32 17.05
N PHE A 107 2.37 5.11 16.46
CA PHE A 107 1.06 5.39 17.04
C PHE A 107 0.19 4.13 17.21
N TYR A 108 0.36 3.09 16.38
CA TYR A 108 -0.33 1.80 16.57
C TYR A 108 0.20 0.98 17.76
N VAL A 109 1.40 1.29 18.24
CA VAL A 109 2.12 0.46 19.21
C VAL A 109 1.58 0.63 20.61
N TRP A 110 0.93 1.76 20.88
CA TRP A 110 0.57 2.19 22.22
C TRP A 110 -0.90 1.98 22.59
N ASP A 111 -1.70 1.36 21.73
CA ASP A 111 -3.10 1.03 22.01
C ASP A 111 -3.26 0.22 23.32
N CYS A 112 -2.29 -0.62 23.66
CA CYS A 112 -2.28 -1.36 24.92
C CYS A 112 -2.08 -0.48 26.17
N LEU A 113 -1.68 0.77 25.99
CA LEU A 113 -1.46 1.76 27.07
C LEU A 113 -2.54 2.85 27.11
N GLU A 114 -3.63 2.73 26.34
CA GLU A 114 -4.72 3.72 26.29
C GLU A 114 -5.41 3.96 27.65
N HIS A 115 -5.27 3.02 28.59
CA HIS A 115 -5.76 3.16 29.95
C HIS A 115 -4.94 4.16 30.79
N LEU A 116 -3.74 4.58 30.30
CA LEU A 116 -2.91 5.61 30.91
C LEU A 116 -3.12 6.94 30.20
N GLU A 117 -3.44 7.99 30.93
CA GLU A 117 -3.64 9.33 30.35
C GLU A 117 -2.40 9.86 29.62
N LYS A 118 -1.21 9.61 30.19
CA LYS A 118 0.09 10.01 29.61
C LYS A 118 1.14 8.93 29.87
N PRO A 119 1.25 7.91 29.00
CA PRO A 119 2.27 6.87 29.14
C PRO A 119 3.70 7.47 29.15
N THR A 120 4.50 7.12 30.13
CA THR A 120 5.91 7.50 30.19
C THR A 120 6.75 6.63 29.24
N ILE A 121 8.02 7.00 29.04
CA ILE A 121 8.97 6.16 28.27
C ILE A 121 9.18 4.82 28.97
N GLU A 122 9.23 4.79 30.30
CA GLU A 122 9.35 3.60 31.10
C GLU A 122 8.16 2.66 30.93
N ASP A 123 6.92 3.18 30.91
CA ASP A 123 5.71 2.41 30.64
C ASP A 123 5.76 1.77 29.24
N LYS A 124 6.17 2.53 28.23
CA LYS A 124 6.34 2.08 26.86
C LYS A 124 7.39 0.97 26.76
N ILE A 125 8.56 1.14 27.36
CA ILE A 125 9.62 0.13 27.40
C ILE A 125 9.12 -1.12 28.12
N GLN A 126 8.44 -0.97 29.25
CA GLN A 126 7.91 -2.10 30.01
C GLN A 126 6.88 -2.87 29.22
N SER A 127 5.96 -2.19 28.53
CA SER A 127 4.97 -2.87 27.67
C SER A 127 5.64 -3.68 26.56
N LEU A 128 6.66 -3.13 25.89
CA LEU A 128 7.42 -3.86 24.84
C LEU A 128 8.16 -5.08 25.40
N LYS A 129 8.55 -5.08 26.67
CA LYS A 129 9.19 -6.23 27.34
C LYS A 129 8.21 -7.32 27.73
N THR A 130 6.94 -7.01 27.94
CA THR A 130 5.95 -7.94 28.49
C THR A 130 4.97 -8.44 27.44
N ASP A 131 3.83 -7.82 27.30
CA ASP A 131 2.66 -8.32 26.56
C ASP A 131 2.41 -7.60 25.23
N ASN A 132 2.94 -6.39 25.05
CA ASN A 132 2.79 -5.67 23.81
C ASN A 132 3.34 -6.49 22.62
N ILE A 133 2.47 -6.77 21.64
CA ILE A 133 2.81 -7.59 20.46
C ILE A 133 3.96 -7.00 19.66
N HIS A 134 4.10 -5.67 19.65
CA HIS A 134 5.14 -4.95 18.91
C HIS A 134 6.55 -5.11 19.50
N GLY A 135 6.68 -5.65 20.71
CA GLY A 135 7.97 -6.03 21.29
C GLY A 135 8.53 -7.37 20.77
N ARG A 136 7.72 -8.18 20.06
CA ARG A 136 8.14 -9.49 19.52
C ARG A 136 9.16 -9.36 18.40
N CYS A 137 9.98 -10.40 18.26
CA CYS A 137 10.83 -10.55 17.08
C CYS A 137 9.98 -10.75 15.82
N VAL A 138 10.28 -10.07 14.72
CA VAL A 138 9.49 -10.16 13.48
C VAL A 138 9.48 -11.57 12.90
N TRP A 139 10.54 -12.35 13.07
CA TRP A 139 10.63 -13.74 12.62
C TRP A 139 9.91 -14.75 13.53
N ASP A 140 9.46 -14.31 14.72
CA ASP A 140 8.66 -15.12 15.66
C ASP A 140 7.20 -14.66 15.73
N CYS A 141 6.78 -13.76 14.87
CA CYS A 141 5.39 -13.35 14.76
C CYS A 141 4.59 -14.36 13.95
N GLU A 142 3.42 -14.74 14.46
CA GLU A 142 2.44 -15.53 13.69
C GLU A 142 1.76 -14.62 12.67
N HIS A 143 2.30 -14.58 11.45
CA HIS A 143 1.68 -13.87 10.33
C HIS A 143 1.41 -14.83 9.17
N THR A 144 0.42 -14.51 8.35
CA THR A 144 0.02 -15.28 7.17
C THR A 144 0.05 -14.44 5.90
N VAL A 145 0.38 -13.17 6.04
CA VAL A 145 0.48 -12.21 4.92
C VAL A 145 1.77 -12.43 4.13
N VAL A 146 1.71 -12.10 2.85
CA VAL A 146 2.90 -12.04 1.98
C VAL A 146 3.61 -10.71 2.14
N ASP A 147 4.93 -10.68 1.97
CA ASP A 147 5.71 -9.44 2.00
C ASP A 147 5.94 -8.82 0.62
N HIS A 148 5.66 -9.55 -0.45
CA HIS A 148 5.64 -9.04 -1.82
C HIS A 148 4.59 -9.75 -2.67
N HIS A 149 4.01 -9.04 -3.64
CA HIS A 149 2.95 -9.54 -4.51
C HIS A 149 2.98 -8.84 -5.87
N SER A 150 3.10 -9.59 -6.96
CA SER A 150 3.02 -9.10 -8.32
C SER A 150 1.72 -9.59 -8.97
N VAL A 151 0.94 -8.67 -9.51
CA VAL A 151 -0.38 -8.93 -10.10
C VAL A 151 -0.39 -8.43 -11.54
N ALA A 152 -0.94 -9.21 -12.45
CA ALA A 152 -1.25 -8.82 -13.82
C ALA A 152 -2.75 -8.95 -14.07
N ILE A 153 -3.34 -7.94 -14.70
CA ILE A 153 -4.78 -7.85 -15.00
C ILE A 153 -4.97 -7.68 -16.49
N ASN A 154 -5.88 -8.45 -17.09
CA ASN A 154 -6.31 -8.32 -18.47
C ASN A 154 -7.72 -7.75 -18.51
N PHE A 155 -7.97 -6.73 -19.34
CA PHE A 155 -9.26 -6.05 -19.51
C PHE A 155 -10.00 -6.48 -20.78
N ALA A 156 -11.30 -6.19 -20.82
CA ALA A 156 -12.19 -6.59 -21.90
C ALA A 156 -11.82 -6.00 -23.28
N ASP A 157 -11.19 -4.84 -23.30
CA ASP A 157 -10.72 -4.16 -24.51
C ASP A 157 -9.30 -4.57 -24.93
N GLY A 158 -8.69 -5.53 -24.24
CA GLY A 158 -7.32 -6.00 -24.50
C GLY A 158 -6.23 -5.19 -23.81
N ALA A 159 -6.56 -4.11 -23.08
CA ALA A 159 -5.60 -3.42 -22.26
C ALA A 159 -5.14 -4.29 -21.07
N THR A 160 -3.99 -3.97 -20.52
CA THR A 160 -3.44 -4.68 -19.38
C THR A 160 -3.03 -3.73 -18.24
N ALA A 161 -3.02 -4.25 -17.01
CA ALA A 161 -2.40 -3.55 -15.90
C ALA A 161 -1.50 -4.48 -15.09
N THR A 162 -0.51 -3.91 -14.43
CA THR A 162 0.31 -4.60 -13.43
C THR A 162 0.33 -3.81 -12.14
N LEU A 163 0.27 -4.52 -11.02
CA LEU A 163 0.46 -3.95 -9.68
C LEU A 163 1.52 -4.77 -8.96
N ASN A 164 2.58 -4.12 -8.49
CA ASN A 164 3.59 -4.73 -7.64
C ASN A 164 3.49 -4.11 -6.24
N MET A 165 3.18 -4.90 -5.24
CA MET A 165 3.31 -4.56 -3.83
C MET A 165 4.63 -5.13 -3.33
N ILE A 166 5.51 -4.29 -2.79
CA ILE A 166 6.83 -4.68 -2.30
C ILE A 166 7.01 -4.15 -0.89
N GLY A 167 7.02 -5.05 0.08
CA GLY A 167 7.28 -4.74 1.47
C GLY A 167 8.77 -4.76 1.81
N GLY A 168 9.15 -4.01 2.84
CA GLY A 168 10.54 -3.96 3.31
C GLY A 168 11.44 -2.98 2.55
N THR A 169 10.88 -2.08 1.76
CA THR A 169 11.65 -1.05 1.05
C THR A 169 12.21 0.02 2.01
N ALA A 170 13.25 0.72 1.60
CA ALA A 170 13.85 1.80 2.41
C ALA A 170 12.90 3.00 2.54
N LYS A 171 12.21 3.37 1.46
CA LYS A 171 11.26 4.50 1.37
C LYS A 171 9.90 3.95 0.93
N ALA A 172 8.83 4.43 1.55
CA ALA A 172 7.49 4.24 1.04
C ALA A 172 7.27 5.18 -0.14
N GLU A 173 6.74 4.65 -1.24
CA GLU A 173 6.36 5.46 -2.39
C GLU A 173 5.42 4.69 -3.32
N ARG A 174 4.62 5.43 -4.08
CA ARG A 174 3.73 4.87 -5.09
C ARG A 174 4.15 5.34 -6.47
N ASN A 175 4.60 4.42 -7.31
CA ASN A 175 5.00 4.69 -8.68
C ASN A 175 3.87 4.34 -9.64
N LEU A 176 3.61 5.23 -10.61
CA LEU A 176 2.58 5.03 -11.62
C LEU A 176 3.13 5.37 -13.01
N HIS A 177 2.88 4.48 -13.98
CA HIS A 177 3.16 4.69 -15.39
C HIS A 177 1.93 4.28 -16.22
N ILE A 178 1.31 5.23 -16.90
CA ILE A 178 0.12 5.04 -17.72
C ILE A 178 0.53 5.23 -19.16
N ILE A 179 0.33 4.22 -20.00
CA ILE A 179 0.69 4.22 -21.41
C ILE A 179 -0.59 4.21 -22.25
N GLY A 180 -0.72 5.19 -23.11
CA GLY A 180 -1.83 5.34 -24.06
C GLY A 180 -1.36 5.27 -25.50
N THR A 181 -2.32 5.32 -26.45
CA THR A 181 -2.04 5.30 -27.91
C THR A 181 -1.43 6.60 -28.42
N LYS A 182 -1.45 7.69 -27.63
CA LYS A 182 -0.96 9.01 -28.02
C LYS A 182 0.18 9.53 -27.15
N GLY A 183 0.56 8.77 -26.11
CA GLY A 183 1.60 9.20 -25.18
C GLY A 183 1.53 8.43 -23.86
N GLU A 184 2.26 8.91 -22.88
CA GLU A 184 2.41 8.28 -21.58
C GLU A 184 2.48 9.32 -20.45
N ILE A 185 2.10 8.89 -19.24
CA ILE A 185 2.23 9.68 -18.01
C ILE A 185 3.00 8.81 -17.01
N LYS A 186 4.05 9.37 -16.43
CA LYS A 186 4.86 8.67 -15.43
C LYS A 186 5.16 9.59 -14.25
N GLY A 187 5.06 9.07 -13.04
CA GLY A 187 5.41 9.83 -11.83
C GLY A 187 5.42 8.99 -10.56
N VAL A 188 5.86 9.63 -9.50
CA VAL A 188 5.79 9.16 -8.14
C VAL A 188 4.76 10.00 -7.40
N PHE A 189 3.72 9.39 -6.86
CA PHE A 189 2.63 10.10 -6.18
C PHE A 189 3.14 10.98 -5.04
N ASP A 190 4.07 10.44 -4.26
CA ASP A 190 4.61 11.13 -3.07
C ASP A 190 5.43 12.38 -3.43
N ASP A 191 5.93 12.46 -4.66
CA ASP A 191 6.70 13.63 -5.12
C ASP A 191 5.78 14.70 -5.73
N SER A 192 4.49 14.40 -5.98
CA SER A 192 3.51 15.29 -6.62
C SER A 192 3.93 15.82 -7.99
N VAL A 193 4.84 15.14 -8.67
CA VAL A 193 5.39 15.52 -9.98
C VAL A 193 5.17 14.39 -10.98
N PHE A 194 4.63 14.75 -12.16
CA PHE A 194 4.44 13.83 -13.27
C PHE A 194 5.13 14.33 -14.53
N THR A 195 5.65 13.39 -15.30
CA THR A 195 6.12 13.64 -16.65
C THR A 195 5.07 13.14 -17.65
N VAL A 196 4.63 14.00 -18.54
CA VAL A 196 3.73 13.68 -19.65
C VAL A 196 4.54 13.68 -20.94
N ARG A 197 4.58 12.57 -21.65
CA ARG A 197 5.18 12.46 -22.98
C ARG A 197 4.09 12.24 -24.02
N THR A 198 4.03 13.10 -25.00
CA THR A 198 3.07 13.01 -26.10
C THR A 198 3.81 12.67 -27.39
N ILE A 199 3.31 11.72 -28.16
CA ILE A 199 3.84 11.40 -29.49
C ILE A 199 3.67 12.62 -30.40
N ASP A 200 4.77 13.07 -30.99
CA ASP A 200 4.80 14.22 -31.93
C ASP A 200 5.67 13.89 -33.13
N THR A 201 5.03 13.57 -34.22
CA THR A 201 5.71 13.19 -35.47
C THR A 201 6.41 14.37 -36.16
N ALA A 202 6.15 15.61 -35.72
CA ALA A 202 6.79 16.80 -36.27
C ALA A 202 8.05 17.22 -35.51
N SER A 203 8.27 16.68 -34.29
CA SER A 203 9.47 16.94 -33.52
C SER A 203 10.64 16.05 -33.97
N GLU A 204 11.86 16.52 -33.83
CA GLU A 204 13.07 15.75 -34.16
C GLU A 204 13.19 14.45 -33.33
N SER A 205 12.76 14.49 -32.06
CA SER A 205 12.76 13.34 -31.15
C SER A 205 11.60 12.37 -31.40
N GLY A 206 10.55 12.77 -32.14
CA GLY A 206 9.30 12.03 -32.30
C GLY A 206 8.31 12.17 -31.13
N TRP A 207 8.65 12.96 -30.11
CA TRP A 207 7.82 13.18 -28.92
C TRP A 207 8.10 14.53 -28.28
N ARG A 208 7.18 14.98 -27.44
CA ARG A 208 7.32 16.15 -26.55
C ARG A 208 7.14 15.74 -25.11
N GLU A 209 7.84 16.41 -24.21
CA GLU A 209 7.75 16.20 -22.77
C GLU A 209 7.31 17.46 -22.06
N GLU A 210 6.44 17.26 -21.07
CA GLU A 210 6.00 18.28 -20.13
C GLU A 210 6.13 17.71 -18.72
N VAL A 211 6.69 18.50 -17.81
CA VAL A 211 6.74 18.17 -16.37
C VAL A 211 5.62 18.94 -15.68
N VAL A 212 4.72 18.22 -15.03
CA VAL A 212 3.59 18.78 -14.28
C VAL A 212 3.89 18.67 -12.79
N ASP A 213 4.00 19.79 -12.11
CA ASP A 213 4.17 19.87 -10.65
C ASP A 213 2.82 20.21 -10.00
N LEU A 214 2.29 19.28 -9.20
CA LEU A 214 1.02 19.41 -8.49
C LEU A 214 1.17 20.05 -7.10
N ALA A 215 2.39 20.28 -6.61
CA ALA A 215 2.63 20.92 -5.32
C ALA A 215 2.22 22.41 -5.33
N ILE A 216 2.07 22.99 -6.54
CA ILE A 216 1.64 24.36 -6.75
C ILE A 216 0.11 24.40 -6.61
N GLY A 217 -0.39 24.94 -5.50
CA GLY A 217 -1.82 25.13 -5.27
C GLY A 217 -2.50 24.00 -4.47
N GLY A 218 -1.75 23.15 -3.82
CA GLY A 218 -2.30 22.17 -2.89
C GLY A 218 -3.14 22.85 -1.82
N ASP A 219 -4.40 22.46 -1.71
CA ASP A 219 -5.31 22.95 -0.67
C ASP A 219 -4.75 22.58 0.70
N LYS A 220 -4.27 23.59 1.41
CA LYS A 220 -3.78 23.48 2.80
C LYS A 220 -4.89 23.70 3.82
N SER A 221 -6.14 23.94 3.37
CA SER A 221 -7.25 24.20 4.25
C SER A 221 -7.80 22.92 4.86
N GLY A 222 -7.46 22.68 6.08
CA GLY A 222 -8.32 21.96 6.99
C GLY A 222 -8.11 20.48 7.20
N MET A 223 -7.18 19.80 6.53
CA MET A 223 -6.88 18.39 6.85
C MET A 223 -5.43 18.23 7.28
N THR A 224 -5.25 18.08 8.56
CA THR A 224 -4.01 17.55 9.14
C THR A 224 -4.02 16.04 8.95
N GLY A 225 -3.45 15.52 7.87
CA GLY A 225 -3.43 14.09 7.61
C GLY A 225 -2.58 13.74 6.40
N SER A 226 -2.29 12.46 6.26
CA SER A 226 -1.41 11.90 5.24
C SER A 226 -1.98 11.87 3.81
N HIS A 227 -3.24 12.26 3.61
CA HIS A 227 -3.95 12.07 2.34
C HIS A 227 -3.99 13.34 1.45
N GLY A 228 -3.18 14.37 1.76
CA GLY A 228 -3.05 15.57 0.90
C GLY A 228 -4.37 16.30 0.58
N GLY A 229 -5.33 16.31 1.53
CA GLY A 229 -6.65 16.91 1.35
C GLY A 229 -7.68 15.98 0.66
N GLY A 230 -7.33 14.74 0.37
CA GLY A 230 -8.23 13.77 -0.27
C GLY A 230 -9.48 13.49 0.54
N ASP A 231 -9.38 13.44 1.88
CA ASP A 231 -10.51 13.20 2.77
C ASP A 231 -11.59 14.29 2.65
N LEU A 232 -11.19 15.57 2.61
CA LEU A 232 -12.11 16.69 2.42
C LEU A 232 -12.80 16.61 1.06
N ARG A 233 -12.05 16.39 -0.01
CA ARG A 233 -12.57 16.28 -1.37
C ARG A 233 -13.56 15.13 -1.53
N LEU A 234 -13.32 14.01 -0.87
CA LEU A 234 -14.24 12.88 -0.84
C LEU A 234 -15.58 13.28 -0.21
N VAL A 235 -15.56 14.02 0.91
CA VAL A 235 -16.78 14.52 1.56
C VAL A 235 -17.48 15.56 0.69
N GLU A 236 -16.74 16.47 0.04
CA GLU A 236 -17.29 17.46 -0.90
C GLU A 236 -17.99 16.79 -2.08
N ASP A 237 -17.38 15.79 -2.70
CA ASP A 237 -17.99 15.03 -3.79
C ASP A 237 -19.24 14.27 -3.34
N PHE A 238 -19.22 13.69 -2.15
CA PHE A 238 -20.39 13.05 -1.57
C PHE A 238 -21.57 14.04 -1.39
N VAL A 239 -21.29 15.25 -0.87
CA VAL A 239 -22.30 16.29 -0.70
C VAL A 239 -22.84 16.75 -2.05
N ARG A 240 -21.98 16.99 -3.05
CA ARG A 240 -22.39 17.36 -4.43
C ARG A 240 -23.35 16.31 -5.02
N VAL A 241 -23.00 15.03 -4.91
CA VAL A 241 -23.87 13.94 -5.39
C VAL A 241 -25.24 13.96 -4.71
N LEU A 242 -25.29 14.19 -3.39
CA LEU A 242 -26.56 14.30 -2.65
C LEU A 242 -27.39 15.52 -3.07
N GLN A 243 -26.75 16.59 -3.48
CA GLN A 243 -27.41 17.81 -3.98
C GLN A 243 -27.82 17.71 -5.46
N GLY A 244 -27.52 16.59 -6.14
CA GLY A 244 -27.81 16.39 -7.55
C GLY A 244 -26.82 17.10 -8.49
N GLU A 245 -25.69 17.57 -7.94
CA GLU A 245 -24.61 18.18 -8.71
C GLU A 245 -23.66 17.12 -9.30
N GLN A 246 -22.85 17.53 -10.28
CA GLN A 246 -21.83 16.63 -10.84
C GLN A 246 -20.64 16.54 -9.87
N PRO A 247 -20.21 15.32 -9.51
CA PRO A 247 -19.01 15.13 -8.73
C PRO A 247 -17.74 15.47 -9.52
N SER A 248 -16.60 15.54 -8.85
CA SER A 248 -15.31 15.69 -9.51
C SER A 248 -14.95 14.45 -10.34
N ILE A 249 -13.96 14.59 -11.23
CA ILE A 249 -13.46 13.48 -12.04
C ILE A 249 -12.87 12.32 -11.19
N SER A 250 -12.49 12.57 -9.95
CA SER A 250 -11.94 11.56 -9.05
C SER A 250 -13.00 10.73 -8.32
N CYS A 251 -14.28 11.07 -8.44
CA CYS A 251 -15.37 10.28 -7.87
C CYS A 251 -15.48 8.94 -8.59
N THR A 252 -15.20 7.83 -7.90
CA THR A 252 -15.38 6.48 -8.42
C THR A 252 -16.83 6.02 -8.27
N ASN A 253 -17.25 5.10 -9.12
CA ASN A 253 -18.55 4.44 -8.98
C ASN A 253 -18.40 3.10 -8.26
N ILE A 254 -19.51 2.59 -7.73
CA ILE A 254 -19.53 1.33 -6.95
C ILE A 254 -19.03 0.13 -7.76
N ASN A 255 -19.25 0.10 -9.08
CA ASN A 255 -18.83 -1.02 -9.91
C ASN A 255 -17.31 -1.06 -10.07
N ASP A 256 -16.65 0.10 -10.21
CA ASP A 256 -15.19 0.17 -10.28
C ASP A 256 -14.57 -0.28 -8.96
N SER A 257 -15.08 0.20 -7.82
CA SER A 257 -14.61 -0.22 -6.50
C SER A 257 -14.85 -1.71 -6.26
N LEU A 258 -16.01 -2.23 -6.66
CA LEU A 258 -16.30 -3.67 -6.55
C LEU A 258 -15.36 -4.51 -7.43
N ASN A 259 -15.10 -4.09 -8.66
CA ASN A 259 -14.11 -4.73 -9.53
C ASN A 259 -12.71 -4.73 -8.91
N GLY A 260 -12.31 -3.65 -8.25
CA GLY A 260 -11.04 -3.56 -7.52
C GLY A 260 -10.93 -4.61 -6.41
N HIS A 261 -11.95 -4.74 -5.57
CA HIS A 261 -11.99 -5.76 -4.51
C HIS A 261 -12.01 -7.19 -5.07
N LEU A 262 -12.82 -7.44 -6.08
CA LEU A 262 -12.89 -8.75 -6.74
C LEU A 262 -11.55 -9.12 -7.40
N ALA A 263 -10.86 -8.16 -8.01
CA ALA A 263 -9.53 -8.38 -8.59
C ALA A 263 -8.51 -8.78 -7.51
N VAL A 264 -8.55 -8.17 -6.33
CA VAL A 264 -7.72 -8.59 -5.19
C VAL A 264 -7.99 -10.04 -4.80
N PHE A 265 -9.25 -10.43 -4.63
CA PHE A 265 -9.59 -11.82 -4.29
C PHE A 265 -9.22 -12.82 -5.40
N ARG A 266 -9.29 -12.41 -6.67
CA ARG A 266 -8.83 -13.22 -7.80
C ARG A 266 -7.30 -13.32 -7.84
N ALA A 267 -6.58 -12.26 -7.51
CA ALA A 267 -5.13 -12.28 -7.35
C ALA A 267 -4.72 -13.28 -6.26
N GLU A 268 -5.36 -13.24 -5.08
CA GLU A 268 -5.10 -14.21 -4.02
C GLU A 268 -5.41 -15.65 -4.46
N LYS A 269 -6.52 -15.88 -5.16
CA LYS A 269 -6.82 -17.19 -5.73
C LYS A 269 -5.73 -17.63 -6.70
N SER A 270 -5.34 -16.78 -7.63
CA SER A 270 -4.29 -17.06 -8.62
C SER A 270 -2.97 -17.43 -7.95
N ARG A 271 -2.52 -16.64 -6.97
CA ARG A 271 -1.31 -16.88 -6.20
C ARG A 271 -1.31 -18.25 -5.52
N ARG A 272 -2.42 -18.61 -4.88
CA ARG A 272 -2.55 -19.87 -4.12
C ARG A 272 -2.67 -21.11 -5.00
N THR A 273 -3.26 -20.97 -6.19
CA THR A 273 -3.51 -22.09 -7.10
C THR A 273 -2.48 -22.22 -8.23
N GLY A 274 -1.66 -21.19 -8.46
CA GLY A 274 -0.72 -21.12 -9.59
C GLY A 274 -1.42 -21.03 -10.96
N THR A 275 -2.68 -20.59 -11.00
CA THR A 275 -3.48 -20.50 -12.23
C THR A 275 -3.98 -19.10 -12.48
N VAL A 276 -4.27 -18.76 -13.73
CA VAL A 276 -5.00 -17.54 -14.08
C VAL A 276 -6.42 -17.64 -13.53
N ALA A 277 -6.89 -16.61 -12.85
CA ALA A 277 -8.23 -16.56 -12.28
C ALA A 277 -9.14 -15.65 -13.10
N GLU A 278 -10.31 -16.19 -13.50
CA GLU A 278 -11.35 -15.43 -14.21
C GLU A 278 -12.06 -14.47 -13.26
N MET A 279 -12.34 -13.26 -13.73
CA MET A 279 -13.20 -12.30 -13.03
C MET A 279 -14.67 -12.71 -13.15
N PRO A 280 -15.49 -12.52 -12.11
CA PRO A 280 -16.93 -12.70 -12.25
C PRO A 280 -17.50 -11.61 -13.16
N GLN A 281 -18.56 -11.93 -13.88
CA GLN A 281 -19.36 -10.93 -14.59
C GLN A 281 -20.28 -10.24 -13.56
N LEU A 282 -20.23 -8.90 -13.51
CA LEU A 282 -21.11 -8.06 -12.69
C LEU A 282 -22.32 -7.63 -13.50
#